data_aa00abb2fa66ebce6aba8190dbfa996f
#
_entry.id   aa00abb2fa66ebce6aba8190dbfa996f
#
_cell.length_a   1.000
_cell.length_b   1.000
_cell.length_c   1.000
_cell.angle_alpha   90.00
_cell.angle_beta   90.00
_cell.angle_gamma   90.00
#
_symmetry.space_group_name_H-M   'P 1'
#
loop_
_entity.id
_entity.type
_entity.pdbx_description
1 polymer ?
#
loop_
_entity_poly.entity_id
_entity_poly.type
_entity_poly.pdbx_seq_one_letter_code
_entity_poly.pdbx_strand_id
1 'polypeptide(L)'
;MALDGIFLHCLQREIADGAVGDRVDKIHQPTKEEIVLTLRGRSGAKKLLLSCRPDSARVHFTDYAPENPARPPMFTMLLRKLLQGARLDDVTQPGLERVLELHFTGTNELGDRVTYRLVIEILSRYANILLLDGNGKIIDCIRRMTGETGNRRLLPGVEYTLPPPQDKLNILTEDLDAITHRLQTCGATGAKAVQSTLLGVSPIICREVEHGLTLEQLRAYVLAPSPTVVLDGVPKDFAFTPIHQYGDLLECRSFDSPSALLDFFFYERVRLARIKSRSADLFHHLTTLQERAVRKAENRRQELLDCADKDKYRIYGDLITSNQYALEKGAPFYDLENYYEPGTVVRIPADPALSPSANAQKYYKDYRKKQVAEQKLTGFIAQAEAEAAYLDSVLDALSRSSTDAEISAIRAELTAGGYLRHRGKEKPAKALKPLEYQTADGFRILVGRNNVMNDKLTLKTAAGEDYWFHTQDTPGCHVVLVTAGRAPSESALHDAAVLAAYNSKARASSNVPVDYTRVKFVKKPAGAKPGRVIYTDYKTVFVTPTREETERMIQLG
;
A
#
# COMPACT_ATOMS: atom_id res chain seq x y z
N MET A 1 22.60 2.43 0.48
CA MET A 1 21.98 2.27 1.79
C MET A 1 22.28 3.51 2.60
N ALA A 2 21.26 4.16 3.14
CA ALA A 2 21.39 5.48 3.78
C ALA A 2 22.00 5.43 5.19
N LEU A 3 21.96 4.28 5.89
CA LEU A 3 22.60 4.13 7.19
C LEU A 3 24.11 3.94 7.00
N ASP A 4 24.82 5.04 7.08
CA ASP A 4 26.27 5.12 6.93
C ASP A 4 26.98 5.18 8.29
N GLY A 5 28.33 5.27 8.27
CA GLY A 5 29.12 5.30 9.50
C GLY A 5 28.89 6.56 10.34
N ILE A 6 28.64 7.71 9.69
CA ILE A 6 28.38 8.96 10.40
C ILE A 6 26.99 8.94 11.03
N PHE A 7 25.96 8.46 10.31
CA PHE A 7 24.64 8.30 10.89
C PHE A 7 24.69 7.35 12.11
N LEU A 8 25.47 6.26 11.97
CA LEU A 8 25.69 5.32 13.08
C LEU A 8 26.37 6.00 14.28
N HIS A 9 27.27 6.97 14.05
CA HIS A 9 27.87 7.77 15.10
C HIS A 9 26.85 8.63 15.85
N CYS A 10 25.90 9.24 15.12
CA CYS A 10 24.80 9.97 15.76
C CYS A 10 23.93 9.04 16.63
N LEU A 11 23.65 7.81 16.14
CA LEU A 11 22.93 6.80 16.92
C LEU A 11 23.73 6.29 18.12
N GLN A 12 25.05 6.11 17.98
CA GLN A 12 25.92 5.70 19.07
C GLN A 12 25.81 6.68 20.24
N ARG A 13 25.87 7.97 19.97
CA ARG A 13 25.72 9.03 21.00
C ARG A 13 24.32 9.01 21.62
N GLU A 14 23.26 8.96 20.79
CA GLU A 14 21.87 8.88 21.27
C GLU A 14 21.66 7.66 22.19
N ILE A 15 22.21 6.49 21.82
CA ILE A 15 22.08 5.24 22.60
C ILE A 15 22.90 5.35 23.88
N ALA A 16 24.12 5.90 23.81
CA ALA A 16 24.97 6.10 24.98
C ALA A 16 24.30 7.04 26.01
N ASP A 17 23.86 8.21 25.56
CA ASP A 17 23.17 9.20 26.41
C ASP A 17 21.86 8.66 26.98
N GLY A 18 21.17 7.82 26.18
CA GLY A 18 19.85 7.32 26.51
C GLY A 18 19.82 6.07 27.39
N ALA A 19 20.86 5.22 27.39
CA ALA A 19 20.78 3.88 27.96
C ALA A 19 22.04 3.42 28.73
N VAL A 20 23.16 4.12 28.69
CA VAL A 20 24.32 3.76 29.53
C VAL A 20 23.94 3.84 31.02
N GLY A 21 24.26 2.79 31.77
CA GLY A 21 23.84 2.58 33.15
C GLY A 21 22.56 1.76 33.31
N ASP A 22 21.75 1.60 32.27
CA ASP A 22 20.52 0.82 32.30
C ASP A 22 20.82 -0.70 32.33
N ARG A 23 19.85 -1.50 32.83
CA ARG A 23 19.93 -2.95 32.89
C ARG A 23 19.07 -3.59 31.82
N VAL A 24 19.53 -4.72 31.28
CA VAL A 24 18.76 -5.55 30.35
C VAL A 24 17.62 -6.24 31.11
N ASP A 25 16.40 -5.77 30.89
CA ASP A 25 15.16 -6.34 31.50
C ASP A 25 14.65 -7.54 30.68
N LYS A 26 14.51 -7.37 29.36
CA LYS A 26 13.97 -8.44 28.47
C LYS A 26 14.75 -8.48 27.17
N ILE A 27 14.83 -9.69 26.60
CA ILE A 27 15.43 -9.92 25.28
C ILE A 27 14.44 -10.71 24.43
N HIS A 28 14.13 -10.17 23.25
CA HIS A 28 13.25 -10.78 22.27
C HIS A 28 13.93 -10.88 20.90
N GLN A 29 13.54 -11.84 20.10
CA GLN A 29 14.01 -12.03 18.73
C GLN A 29 12.78 -12.23 17.83
N PRO A 30 12.17 -11.14 17.35
CA PRO A 30 10.94 -11.19 16.55
C PRO A 30 11.11 -11.94 15.23
N THR A 31 12.29 -11.80 14.62
CA THR A 31 12.68 -12.50 13.38
C THR A 31 14.04 -13.16 13.54
N LYS A 32 14.46 -13.98 12.59
CA LYS A 32 15.79 -14.64 12.63
C LYS A 32 16.95 -13.63 12.67
N GLU A 33 16.73 -12.40 12.25
CA GLU A 33 17.75 -11.37 12.00
C GLU A 33 17.56 -10.11 12.85
N GLU A 34 16.59 -10.08 13.78
CA GLU A 34 16.30 -8.91 14.61
C GLU A 34 16.23 -9.27 16.09
N ILE A 35 16.93 -8.49 16.91
CA ILE A 35 16.92 -8.60 18.38
C ILE A 35 16.39 -7.31 18.95
N VAL A 36 15.55 -7.39 19.96
CA VAL A 36 15.05 -6.26 20.75
C VAL A 36 15.48 -6.43 22.19
N LEU A 37 16.33 -5.52 22.67
CA LEU A 37 16.70 -5.42 24.07
C LEU A 37 15.76 -4.42 24.75
N THR A 38 15.11 -4.80 25.82
CA THR A 38 14.43 -3.85 26.70
C THR A 38 15.44 -3.45 27.81
N LEU A 39 15.89 -2.21 27.77
CA LEU A 39 16.80 -1.60 28.73
C LEU A 39 15.95 -0.82 29.74
N ARG A 40 16.19 -1.02 31.02
CA ARG A 40 15.45 -0.38 32.11
C ARG A 40 16.38 0.40 33.02
N GLY A 41 16.12 1.69 33.12
CA GLY A 41 16.83 2.61 34.00
C GLY A 41 15.90 3.54 34.77
N ARG A 42 16.45 4.63 35.29
CA ARG A 42 15.69 5.62 36.05
C ARG A 42 14.64 6.35 35.23
N SER A 43 14.89 6.54 33.93
CA SER A 43 13.97 7.18 32.98
C SER A 43 12.89 6.25 32.41
N GLY A 44 12.80 5.02 32.94
CA GLY A 44 11.84 4.02 32.49
C GLY A 44 12.46 2.91 31.64
N ALA A 45 11.64 2.25 30.82
CA ALA A 45 12.06 1.17 29.94
C ALA A 45 12.12 1.65 28.49
N LYS A 46 13.25 1.46 27.82
CA LYS A 46 13.48 1.75 26.41
C LYS A 46 13.73 0.46 25.64
N LYS A 47 13.27 0.39 24.41
CA LYS A 47 13.52 -0.75 23.53
C LYS A 47 14.60 -0.38 22.53
N LEU A 48 15.69 -1.14 22.48
CA LEU A 48 16.76 -1.03 21.50
C LEU A 48 16.62 -2.16 20.48
N LEU A 49 16.34 -1.82 19.22
CA LEU A 49 16.29 -2.77 18.12
C LEU A 49 17.66 -2.90 17.48
N LEU A 50 18.13 -4.12 17.31
CA LEU A 50 19.29 -4.48 16.50
C LEU A 50 18.80 -5.36 15.33
N SER A 51 19.08 -4.97 14.10
CA SER A 51 18.69 -5.69 12.89
C SER A 51 19.91 -5.94 12.00
N CYS A 52 20.17 -7.20 11.70
CA CYS A 52 21.20 -7.60 10.71
C CYS A 52 20.57 -8.07 9.38
N ARG A 53 19.37 -7.60 9.05
CA ARG A 53 18.76 -7.87 7.74
C ARG A 53 19.58 -7.25 6.63
N PRO A 54 19.87 -7.97 5.52
CA PRO A 54 20.77 -7.49 4.46
C PRO A 54 20.34 -6.16 3.82
N ASP A 55 19.03 -5.96 3.71
CA ASP A 55 18.39 -4.79 3.08
C ASP A 55 18.12 -3.63 4.05
N SER A 56 18.14 -3.91 5.37
CA SER A 56 17.68 -2.99 6.41
C SER A 56 18.42 -3.15 7.74
N ALA A 57 19.74 -3.45 7.67
CA ALA A 57 20.60 -3.53 8.86
C ALA A 57 20.65 -2.17 9.57
N ARG A 58 20.38 -2.17 10.89
CA ARG A 58 20.25 -0.96 11.71
C ARG A 58 20.27 -1.23 13.20
N VAL A 59 20.52 -0.20 13.97
CA VAL A 59 20.37 -0.18 15.43
C VAL A 59 19.78 1.14 15.84
N HIS A 60 18.70 1.14 16.63
CA HIS A 60 18.05 2.37 17.10
C HIS A 60 17.03 2.08 18.21
N PHE A 61 16.66 3.07 18.99
CA PHE A 61 15.51 2.98 19.87
C PHE A 61 14.21 2.85 19.06
N THR A 62 13.27 2.03 19.54
CA THR A 62 11.98 1.80 18.85
C THR A 62 10.83 1.76 19.83
N ASP A 63 9.72 2.38 19.44
CA ASP A 63 8.44 2.21 20.12
C ASP A 63 7.66 1.02 19.54
N TYR A 64 8.07 0.53 18.37
CA TYR A 64 7.45 -0.61 17.72
C TYR A 64 7.69 -1.90 18.50
N ALA A 65 6.61 -2.66 18.70
CA ALA A 65 6.64 -3.95 19.36
C ALA A 65 6.21 -5.05 18.37
N PRO A 66 7.15 -5.63 17.59
CA PRO A 66 6.81 -6.72 16.68
C PRO A 66 6.36 -7.96 17.46
N GLU A 67 5.51 -8.77 16.82
CA GLU A 67 5.07 -10.05 17.40
C GLU A 67 6.25 -11.01 17.52
N ASN A 68 6.39 -11.63 18.69
CA ASN A 68 7.45 -12.60 18.94
C ASN A 68 7.01 -14.01 18.51
N PRO A 69 7.94 -14.87 18.04
CA PRO A 69 7.65 -16.26 17.75
C PRO A 69 7.26 -17.02 19.03
N ALA A 70 6.41 -18.05 18.88
CA ALA A 70 5.96 -18.87 20.02
C ALA A 70 7.11 -19.57 20.76
N ARG A 71 8.20 -19.88 20.05
CA ARG A 71 9.43 -20.46 20.64
C ARG A 71 10.62 -19.55 20.31
N PRO A 72 11.36 -19.05 21.32
CA PRO A 72 12.53 -18.22 21.09
C PRO A 72 13.66 -19.02 20.43
N PRO A 73 14.41 -18.43 19.48
CA PRO A 73 15.61 -19.04 18.90
C PRO A 73 16.73 -19.29 19.92
N MET A 74 17.63 -20.21 19.60
CA MET A 74 18.75 -20.59 20.49
C MET A 74 19.63 -19.37 20.86
N PHE A 75 19.94 -18.52 19.92
CA PHE A 75 20.75 -17.32 20.19
C PHE A 75 20.07 -16.39 21.21
N THR A 76 18.74 -16.24 21.16
CA THR A 76 18.00 -15.49 22.19
C THR A 76 18.11 -16.14 23.57
N MET A 77 18.04 -17.46 23.64
CA MET A 77 18.19 -18.17 24.92
C MET A 77 19.57 -17.95 25.51
N LEU A 78 20.62 -17.98 24.67
CA LEU A 78 21.98 -17.67 25.08
C LEU A 78 22.12 -16.21 25.55
N LEU A 79 21.60 -15.25 24.81
CA LEU A 79 21.60 -13.85 25.23
C LEU A 79 20.87 -13.65 26.57
N ARG A 80 19.73 -14.31 26.78
CA ARG A 80 19.01 -14.24 28.06
C ARG A 80 19.83 -14.81 29.20
N LYS A 81 20.48 -15.95 28.99
CA LYS A 81 21.34 -16.58 30.01
C LYS A 81 22.47 -15.64 30.43
N LEU A 82 23.10 -14.91 29.50
CA LEU A 82 24.33 -14.17 29.76
C LEU A 82 24.11 -12.68 30.01
N LEU A 83 23.12 -12.06 29.37
CA LEU A 83 22.91 -10.59 29.40
C LEU A 83 21.70 -10.17 30.22
N GLN A 84 20.73 -11.02 30.54
CA GLN A 84 19.57 -10.59 31.33
C GLN A 84 20.00 -10.17 32.73
N GLY A 85 19.62 -8.92 33.12
CA GLY A 85 20.06 -8.28 34.35
C GLY A 85 21.43 -7.58 34.26
N ALA A 86 22.23 -7.84 33.22
CA ALA A 86 23.51 -7.17 33.01
C ALA A 86 23.29 -5.66 32.77
N ARG A 87 24.26 -4.86 33.20
CA ARG A 87 24.25 -3.39 33.02
C ARG A 87 24.97 -3.04 31.72
N LEU A 88 24.39 -2.12 30.94
CA LEU A 88 25.06 -1.49 29.79
C LEU A 88 26.05 -0.45 30.34
N ASP A 89 27.34 -0.69 30.17
CA ASP A 89 28.39 0.17 30.71
C ASP A 89 28.85 1.21 29.70
N ASP A 90 28.88 0.87 28.41
CA ASP A 90 29.36 1.74 27.35
C ASP A 90 28.79 1.34 25.97
N VAL A 91 28.80 2.27 25.02
CA VAL A 91 28.44 2.08 23.61
C VAL A 91 29.52 2.72 22.76
N THR A 92 30.25 1.90 21.99
CA THR A 92 31.41 2.37 21.22
C THR A 92 31.25 2.06 19.73
N GLN A 93 31.86 2.91 18.91
CA GLN A 93 31.98 2.74 17.46
C GLN A 93 33.45 2.89 17.07
N PRO A 94 34.09 1.89 16.43
CA PRO A 94 35.46 2.00 15.96
C PRO A 94 35.57 3.01 14.82
N GLY A 95 36.14 4.17 15.08
CA GLY A 95 36.21 5.28 14.11
C GLY A 95 34.81 5.68 13.62
N LEU A 96 34.62 5.74 12.29
CA LEU A 96 33.31 5.89 11.64
C LEU A 96 32.95 4.63 10.83
N GLU A 97 33.44 3.47 11.28
CA GLU A 97 33.06 2.19 10.67
C GLU A 97 31.58 1.84 10.99
N ARG A 98 30.98 1.01 10.15
CA ARG A 98 29.58 0.56 10.35
C ARG A 98 29.49 -0.62 11.33
N VAL A 99 30.12 -0.45 12.49
CA VAL A 99 30.16 -1.41 13.59
C VAL A 99 29.84 -0.68 14.87
N LEU A 100 28.92 -1.21 15.68
CA LEU A 100 28.60 -0.71 17.01
C LEU A 100 28.81 -1.81 18.03
N GLU A 101 29.45 -1.47 19.15
CA GLU A 101 29.70 -2.37 20.27
C GLU A 101 28.96 -1.91 21.51
N LEU A 102 28.13 -2.77 22.08
CA LEU A 102 27.45 -2.57 23.35
C LEU A 102 28.20 -3.35 24.42
N HIS A 103 28.74 -2.67 25.42
CA HIS A 103 29.54 -3.26 26.49
C HIS A 103 28.69 -3.50 27.73
N PHE A 104 28.67 -4.75 28.22
CA PHE A 104 27.85 -5.15 29.35
C PHE A 104 28.68 -5.71 30.48
N THR A 105 28.32 -5.40 31.73
CA THR A 105 28.77 -6.09 32.91
C THR A 105 27.62 -6.87 33.54
N GLY A 106 27.81 -8.17 33.69
CA GLY A 106 26.87 -9.09 34.32
C GLY A 106 27.52 -9.86 35.45
N THR A 107 26.76 -10.82 35.99
CA THR A 107 27.24 -11.77 37.03
C THR A 107 27.05 -13.18 36.49
N ASN A 108 28.07 -14.02 36.60
CA ASN A 108 27.97 -15.42 36.19
C ASN A 108 27.24 -16.26 37.26
N GLU A 109 27.07 -17.57 36.99
CA GLU A 109 26.41 -18.50 37.92
C GLU A 109 27.16 -18.69 39.24
N LEU A 110 28.45 -18.36 39.29
CA LEU A 110 29.30 -18.43 40.48
C LEU A 110 29.31 -17.12 41.30
N GLY A 111 28.66 -16.07 40.80
CA GLY A 111 28.63 -14.76 41.45
C GLY A 111 29.77 -13.83 41.01
N ASP A 112 30.67 -14.26 40.12
CA ASP A 112 31.77 -13.41 39.65
C ASP A 112 31.27 -12.37 38.65
N ARG A 113 31.91 -11.20 38.67
CA ARG A 113 31.67 -10.14 37.72
C ARG A 113 32.30 -10.49 36.37
N VAL A 114 31.49 -10.51 35.31
CA VAL A 114 31.91 -10.85 33.95
C VAL A 114 31.50 -9.77 32.99
N THR A 115 32.28 -9.58 31.95
CA THR A 115 32.00 -8.61 30.88
C THR A 115 31.67 -9.31 29.57
N TYR A 116 30.74 -8.74 28.84
CA TYR A 116 30.32 -9.18 27.51
C TYR A 116 30.26 -8.00 26.53
N ARG A 117 30.48 -8.28 25.27
CA ARG A 117 30.23 -7.31 24.19
C ARG A 117 29.22 -7.85 23.20
N LEU A 118 28.18 -7.08 22.92
CA LEU A 118 27.25 -7.37 21.84
C LEU A 118 27.57 -6.45 20.67
N VAL A 119 28.11 -7.04 19.59
CA VAL A 119 28.57 -6.30 18.40
C VAL A 119 27.52 -6.40 17.32
N ILE A 120 27.15 -5.28 16.70
CA ILE A 120 26.34 -5.24 15.50
C ILE A 120 27.14 -4.67 14.34
N GLU A 121 27.27 -5.44 13.26
CA GLU A 121 27.88 -5.05 12.00
C GLU A 121 26.80 -4.70 10.97
N ILE A 122 26.82 -3.47 10.46
CA ILE A 122 25.85 -2.95 9.49
C ILE A 122 26.48 -2.98 8.08
N LEU A 123 26.82 -4.17 7.62
CA LEU A 123 27.62 -4.42 6.42
C LEU A 123 26.80 -5.01 5.26
N SER A 124 25.60 -4.52 5.01
CA SER A 124 24.70 -5.01 3.95
C SER A 124 24.49 -6.53 4.01
N ARG A 125 24.83 -7.28 2.99
CA ARG A 125 24.69 -8.75 2.96
C ARG A 125 25.52 -9.48 4.01
N TYR A 126 26.54 -8.85 4.55
CA TYR A 126 27.41 -9.38 5.61
C TYR A 126 27.04 -8.87 7.01
N ALA A 127 25.92 -8.14 7.12
CA ALA A 127 25.46 -7.67 8.43
C ALA A 127 25.28 -8.83 9.40
N ASN A 128 25.69 -8.62 10.67
CA ASN A 128 25.68 -9.67 11.70
C ASN A 128 25.47 -9.08 13.09
N ILE A 129 25.05 -9.94 14.03
CA ILE A 129 25.03 -9.64 15.46
C ILE A 129 25.81 -10.74 16.16
N LEU A 130 26.82 -10.37 16.94
CA LEU A 130 27.74 -11.27 17.59
C LEU A 130 27.78 -10.99 19.10
N LEU A 131 27.84 -12.05 19.90
CA LEU A 131 28.12 -11.96 21.32
C LEU A 131 29.55 -12.40 21.58
N LEU A 132 30.33 -11.54 22.24
CA LEU A 132 31.72 -11.78 22.61
C LEU A 132 31.87 -11.89 24.13
N ASP A 133 32.86 -12.65 24.58
CA ASP A 133 33.30 -12.63 25.97
C ASP A 133 34.23 -11.46 26.30
N GLY A 134 34.66 -11.34 27.55
CA GLY A 134 35.56 -10.28 28.01
C GLY A 134 36.93 -10.28 27.34
N ASN A 135 37.35 -11.40 26.71
CA ASN A 135 38.63 -11.56 26.02
C ASN A 135 38.50 -11.31 24.52
N GLY A 136 37.31 -10.96 24.01
CA GLY A 136 37.07 -10.71 22.59
C GLY A 136 36.81 -11.96 21.75
N LYS A 137 36.61 -13.13 22.36
CA LYS A 137 36.23 -14.36 21.65
C LYS A 137 34.73 -14.36 21.38
N ILE A 138 34.34 -14.81 20.19
CA ILE A 138 32.97 -14.99 19.80
C ILE A 138 32.34 -16.16 20.59
N ILE A 139 31.34 -15.85 21.39
CA ILE A 139 30.55 -16.89 22.07
C ILE A 139 29.55 -17.51 21.10
N ASP A 140 28.81 -16.66 20.37
CA ASP A 140 27.93 -17.05 19.23
C ASP A 140 27.56 -15.83 18.39
N CYS A 141 26.93 -16.07 17.22
CA CYS A 141 26.50 -15.05 16.31
C CYS A 141 25.25 -15.48 15.52
N ILE A 142 24.50 -14.51 14.96
CA ILE A 142 23.34 -14.83 14.13
C ILE A 142 23.76 -15.53 12.84
N ARG A 143 24.84 -15.04 12.20
CA ARG A 143 25.36 -15.61 10.95
C ARG A 143 26.78 -16.12 11.14
N ARG A 144 26.97 -17.41 10.96
CA ARG A 144 28.29 -18.04 11.01
C ARG A 144 28.98 -17.91 9.66
N MET A 145 30.20 -17.35 9.64
CA MET A 145 31.00 -17.14 8.44
C MET A 145 32.30 -17.95 8.50
N THR A 146 32.47 -18.90 7.58
CA THR A 146 33.61 -19.83 7.54
C THR A 146 34.89 -19.26 6.93
N GLY A 147 34.82 -18.09 6.30
CA GLY A 147 35.96 -17.44 5.66
C GLY A 147 36.14 -17.71 4.16
N GLU A 148 35.33 -18.58 3.55
CA GLU A 148 35.42 -18.91 2.11
C GLU A 148 34.98 -17.77 1.19
N THR A 149 34.14 -16.87 1.68
CA THR A 149 33.56 -15.73 0.93
C THR A 149 34.09 -14.36 1.36
N GLY A 150 35.08 -14.32 2.23
CA GLY A 150 35.71 -13.10 2.74
C GLY A 150 36.75 -13.45 3.80
N ASN A 151 37.82 -12.69 3.91
CA ASN A 151 38.99 -12.94 4.74
C ASN A 151 38.75 -13.04 6.26
N ARG A 152 37.47 -13.01 6.74
CA ARG A 152 37.12 -13.00 8.16
C ARG A 152 36.34 -14.25 8.54
N ARG A 153 36.74 -14.89 9.64
CA ARG A 153 36.03 -16.00 10.26
C ARG A 153 35.20 -15.50 11.44
N LEU A 154 33.89 -15.66 11.37
CA LEU A 154 32.99 -15.29 12.46
C LEU A 154 32.28 -16.57 12.95
N LEU A 155 32.96 -17.30 13.81
CA LEU A 155 32.53 -18.59 14.35
C LEU A 155 32.71 -18.63 15.88
N PRO A 156 31.89 -19.35 16.63
CA PRO A 156 32.08 -19.56 18.07
C PRO A 156 33.52 -20.03 18.39
N GLY A 157 34.12 -19.44 19.42
CA GLY A 157 35.49 -19.74 19.88
C GLY A 157 36.60 -19.00 19.12
N VAL A 158 36.32 -18.33 18.02
CA VAL A 158 37.28 -17.53 17.27
C VAL A 158 37.37 -16.12 17.85
N GLU A 159 38.55 -15.51 17.83
CA GLU A 159 38.76 -14.13 18.21
C GLU A 159 38.08 -13.20 17.19
N TYR A 160 37.35 -12.19 17.67
CA TYR A 160 36.69 -11.23 16.81
C TYR A 160 37.71 -10.23 16.23
N THR A 161 37.65 -10.05 14.94
CA THR A 161 38.45 -9.03 14.23
C THR A 161 37.53 -8.04 13.53
N LEU A 162 37.87 -6.76 13.56
CA LEU A 162 37.12 -5.71 12.84
C LEU A 162 37.17 -5.92 11.31
N PRO A 163 36.22 -5.36 10.56
CA PRO A 163 36.34 -5.25 9.11
C PRO A 163 37.65 -4.59 8.70
N PRO A 164 38.20 -4.92 7.50
CA PRO A 164 39.42 -4.26 7.02
C PRO A 164 39.25 -2.74 6.99
N PRO A 165 40.24 -1.97 7.50
CA PRO A 165 40.19 -0.52 7.49
C PRO A 165 40.16 0.05 6.07
N GLN A 166 39.52 1.18 5.88
CA GLN A 166 39.49 1.91 4.62
C GLN A 166 40.53 3.05 4.65
N ASP A 167 41.26 3.27 3.52
CA ASP A 167 42.14 4.44 3.39
C ASP A 167 41.32 5.71 3.11
N LYS A 168 40.62 6.18 4.14
CA LYS A 168 39.75 7.38 4.09
C LYS A 168 39.92 8.23 5.34
N LEU A 169 39.65 9.51 5.20
CA LEU A 169 39.81 10.49 6.26
C LEU A 169 38.55 10.58 7.13
N ASN A 170 38.76 10.67 8.43
CA ASN A 170 37.69 10.84 9.41
C ASN A 170 37.40 12.33 9.63
N ILE A 171 36.23 12.79 9.24
CA ILE A 171 35.82 14.19 9.35
C ILE A 171 35.85 14.74 10.80
N LEU A 172 35.80 13.88 11.81
CA LEU A 172 35.80 14.31 13.22
C LEU A 172 37.22 14.58 13.76
N THR A 173 38.23 13.85 13.26
CA THR A 173 39.61 13.89 13.80
C THR A 173 40.59 14.59 12.90
N GLU A 174 40.35 14.58 11.58
CA GLU A 174 41.28 15.19 10.62
C GLU A 174 41.03 16.68 10.46
N ASP A 175 42.10 17.40 10.08
CA ASP A 175 42.00 18.81 9.70
C ASP A 175 41.18 18.99 8.42
N LEU A 176 40.32 20.01 8.39
CA LEU A 176 39.46 20.29 7.23
C LEU A 176 40.26 20.71 6.00
N ASP A 177 41.40 21.37 6.19
CA ASP A 177 42.30 21.76 5.10
C ASP A 177 42.94 20.51 4.47
N ALA A 178 43.36 19.54 5.28
CA ALA A 178 43.86 18.25 4.80
C ALA A 178 42.78 17.46 4.02
N ILE A 179 41.56 17.45 4.48
CA ILE A 179 40.41 16.85 3.79
C ILE A 179 40.17 17.55 2.46
N THR A 180 40.16 18.89 2.44
CA THR A 180 39.97 19.70 1.23
C THR A 180 41.06 19.45 0.22
N HIS A 181 42.30 19.39 0.66
CA HIS A 181 43.45 19.06 -0.21
C HIS A 181 43.30 17.65 -0.83
N ARG A 182 42.90 16.65 -0.02
CA ARG A 182 42.68 15.29 -0.52
C ARG A 182 41.50 15.20 -1.49
N LEU A 183 40.42 15.96 -1.29
CA LEU A 183 39.31 16.06 -2.23
C LEU A 183 39.73 16.61 -3.60
N GLN A 184 40.68 17.58 -3.62
CA GLN A 184 41.19 18.16 -4.86
C GLN A 184 42.20 17.25 -5.58
N THR A 185 42.89 16.38 -4.86
CA THR A 185 43.98 15.54 -5.39
C THR A 185 43.63 14.08 -5.64
N CYS A 186 42.43 13.63 -5.23
CA CYS A 186 42.00 12.21 -5.31
C CYS A 186 41.70 11.70 -6.73
N GLY A 187 41.77 12.54 -7.75
CA GLY A 187 41.53 12.16 -9.16
C GLY A 187 40.05 11.92 -9.52
N ALA A 188 39.11 12.15 -8.58
CA ALA A 188 37.67 12.10 -8.79
C ALA A 188 37.08 13.49 -8.61
N THR A 189 35.82 13.70 -9.07
CA THR A 189 35.11 14.97 -8.96
C THR A 189 33.73 14.79 -8.33
N GLY A 190 33.19 15.85 -7.77
CA GLY A 190 31.84 15.90 -7.21
C GLY A 190 31.62 14.86 -6.10
N ALA A 191 30.44 14.27 -6.06
CA ALA A 191 30.06 13.27 -5.06
C ALA A 191 31.01 12.06 -4.98
N LYS A 192 31.67 11.68 -6.10
CA LYS A 192 32.65 10.59 -6.11
C LYS A 192 33.94 10.95 -5.36
N ALA A 193 34.43 12.20 -5.47
CA ALA A 193 35.57 12.66 -4.69
C ALA A 193 35.29 12.57 -3.18
N VAL A 194 34.13 13.03 -2.76
CA VAL A 194 33.69 12.94 -1.36
C VAL A 194 33.64 11.50 -0.88
N GLN A 195 33.04 10.60 -1.67
CA GLN A 195 32.92 9.18 -1.34
C GLN A 195 34.27 8.46 -1.23
N SER A 196 35.25 8.83 -2.06
CA SER A 196 36.59 8.22 -2.03
C SER A 196 37.45 8.77 -0.89
N THR A 197 37.19 9.98 -0.43
CA THR A 197 38.01 10.69 0.57
C THR A 197 37.53 10.51 1.98
N LEU A 198 36.21 10.64 2.22
CA LEU A 198 35.65 10.63 3.58
C LEU A 198 35.21 9.23 4.03
N LEU A 199 35.56 8.90 5.28
CA LEU A 199 35.11 7.68 5.94
C LEU A 199 33.66 7.83 6.41
N GLY A 200 32.86 6.79 6.24
CA GLY A 200 31.54 6.66 6.82
C GLY A 200 30.45 7.51 6.16
N VAL A 201 30.65 8.05 4.96
CA VAL A 201 29.64 8.83 4.22
C VAL A 201 28.82 7.96 3.26
N SER A 202 27.52 8.28 3.16
CA SER A 202 26.61 7.68 2.18
C SER A 202 26.55 8.47 0.87
N PRO A 203 26.08 7.88 -0.23
CA PRO A 203 25.91 8.60 -1.50
C PRO A 203 25.00 9.83 -1.42
N ILE A 204 24.01 9.84 -0.51
CA ILE A 204 23.13 11.00 -0.32
C ILE A 204 23.92 12.17 0.29
N ILE A 205 24.76 11.93 1.28
CA ILE A 205 25.62 12.95 1.87
C ILE A 205 26.66 13.45 0.87
N CYS A 206 27.25 12.54 0.05
CA CYS A 206 28.18 12.95 -0.98
C CYS A 206 27.55 13.93 -1.98
N ARG A 207 26.30 13.70 -2.36
CA ARG A 207 25.55 14.61 -3.24
C ARG A 207 25.16 15.92 -2.55
N GLU A 208 24.84 15.90 -1.25
CA GLU A 208 24.59 17.15 -0.49
C GLU A 208 25.84 18.03 -0.45
N VAL A 209 27.05 17.46 -0.27
CA VAL A 209 28.30 18.20 -0.34
C VAL A 209 28.51 18.77 -1.76
N GLU A 210 28.23 18.03 -2.81
CA GLU A 210 28.26 18.52 -4.20
C GLU A 210 27.25 19.66 -4.44
N HIS A 211 26.10 19.65 -3.74
CA HIS A 211 25.07 20.69 -3.80
C HIS A 211 25.28 21.86 -2.83
N GLY A 212 26.46 21.93 -2.17
CA GLY A 212 26.85 23.10 -1.38
C GLY A 212 26.89 22.90 0.14
N LEU A 213 26.66 21.69 0.66
CA LEU A 213 26.91 21.41 2.07
C LEU A 213 28.43 21.48 2.33
N THR A 214 28.89 22.44 3.15
CA THR A 214 30.34 22.59 3.45
C THR A 214 30.82 21.53 4.44
N LEU A 215 32.15 21.31 4.49
CA LEU A 215 32.75 20.35 5.44
C LEU A 215 32.54 20.78 6.90
N GLU A 216 32.55 22.09 7.19
CA GLU A 216 32.26 22.64 8.49
C GLU A 216 30.81 22.34 8.92
N GLN A 217 29.87 22.58 8.02
CA GLN A 217 28.46 22.26 8.24
C GLN A 217 28.26 20.76 8.44
N LEU A 218 28.88 19.93 7.60
CA LEU A 218 28.83 18.48 7.71
C LEU A 218 29.33 18.04 9.10
N ARG A 219 30.49 18.54 9.56
CA ARG A 219 31.04 18.29 10.90
C ARG A 219 30.09 18.76 12.00
N ALA A 220 29.49 19.92 11.84
CA ALA A 220 28.50 20.44 12.79
C ALA A 220 27.28 19.53 12.90
N TYR A 221 26.75 19.01 11.79
CA TYR A 221 25.63 18.06 11.82
C TYR A 221 25.98 16.69 12.41
N VAL A 222 27.24 16.26 12.37
CA VAL A 222 27.65 15.06 13.10
C VAL A 222 27.52 15.26 14.62
N LEU A 223 27.81 16.45 15.09
CA LEU A 223 27.73 16.79 16.52
C LEU A 223 26.31 17.15 16.98
N ALA A 224 25.53 17.78 16.10
CA ALA A 224 24.13 18.17 16.34
C ALA A 224 23.28 17.79 15.12
N PRO A 225 22.82 16.52 15.03
CA PRO A 225 22.12 16.03 13.86
C PRO A 225 20.76 16.69 13.67
N SER A 226 20.39 16.89 12.40
CA SER A 226 19.05 17.29 11.95
C SER A 226 18.46 16.20 11.05
N PRO A 227 18.00 15.08 11.64
CA PRO A 227 17.60 13.89 10.89
C PRO A 227 16.43 14.20 9.96
N THR A 228 16.59 13.91 8.66
CA THR A 228 15.60 14.25 7.63
C THR A 228 15.32 13.03 6.76
N VAL A 229 14.03 12.77 6.51
CA VAL A 229 13.52 11.74 5.57
C VAL A 229 13.02 12.41 4.30
N VAL A 230 13.35 11.84 3.15
CA VAL A 230 12.79 12.18 1.84
C VAL A 230 11.61 11.27 1.54
N LEU A 231 10.49 11.86 1.15
CA LEU A 231 9.25 11.17 0.80
C LEU A 231 8.95 11.34 -0.69
N ASP A 232 8.62 10.24 -1.35
CA ASP A 232 8.10 10.17 -2.71
C ASP A 232 6.80 9.34 -2.66
N GLY A 233 5.79 9.90 -1.96
CA GLY A 233 4.60 9.17 -1.53
C GLY A 233 4.87 8.06 -0.49
N VAL A 234 6.12 7.55 -0.44
CA VAL A 234 6.64 6.58 0.52
C VAL A 234 8.03 7.02 0.98
N PRO A 235 8.51 6.58 2.17
CA PRO A 235 9.88 6.89 2.58
C PRO A 235 10.90 6.34 1.57
N LYS A 236 11.64 7.26 0.93
CA LYS A 236 12.59 6.96 -0.17
C LYS A 236 14.03 6.87 0.32
N ASP A 237 14.48 7.90 1.02
CA ASP A 237 15.85 8.01 1.54
C ASP A 237 15.87 8.84 2.83
N PHE A 238 17.01 8.86 3.54
CA PHE A 238 17.17 9.62 4.78
C PHE A 238 18.64 10.02 5.01
N ALA A 239 18.83 11.09 5.81
CA ALA A 239 20.14 11.54 6.24
C ALA A 239 20.09 12.08 7.69
N PHE A 240 21.26 12.26 8.30
CA PHE A 240 21.41 12.95 9.60
C PHE A 240 21.47 14.47 9.46
N THR A 241 21.43 14.99 8.22
CA THR A 241 21.45 16.41 7.84
C THR A 241 20.14 16.77 7.15
N PRO A 242 19.79 18.06 7.02
CA PRO A 242 18.82 18.52 6.02
C PRO A 242 19.23 18.06 4.62
N ILE A 243 18.25 17.86 3.75
CA ILE A 243 18.44 17.35 2.39
C ILE A 243 17.89 18.39 1.41
N HIS A 244 18.76 18.90 0.52
CA HIS A 244 18.43 19.98 -0.43
C HIS A 244 18.53 19.55 -1.89
N GLN A 245 19.23 18.45 -2.20
CA GLN A 245 19.49 17.97 -3.57
C GLN A 245 18.23 17.66 -4.38
N TYR A 246 17.08 17.53 -3.75
CA TYR A 246 15.82 17.27 -4.43
C TYR A 246 14.97 18.53 -4.66
N GLY A 247 15.37 19.69 -4.12
CA GLY A 247 14.61 20.93 -4.19
C GLY A 247 13.16 20.73 -3.72
N ASP A 248 12.22 21.35 -4.43
CA ASP A 248 10.78 21.23 -4.16
C ASP A 248 10.12 20.00 -4.82
N LEU A 249 10.92 19.14 -5.47
CA LEU A 249 10.39 17.95 -6.18
C LEU A 249 9.92 16.85 -5.24
N LEU A 250 10.49 16.76 -4.03
CA LEU A 250 10.16 15.74 -3.03
C LEU A 250 9.95 16.38 -1.67
N GLU A 251 9.00 15.83 -0.93
CA GLU A 251 8.74 16.23 0.45
C GLU A 251 9.90 15.81 1.35
N CYS A 252 10.44 16.75 2.15
CA CYS A 252 11.43 16.48 3.18
C CYS A 252 10.80 16.69 4.56
N ARG A 253 10.96 15.70 5.47
CA ARG A 253 10.42 15.74 6.82
C ARG A 253 11.54 15.56 7.84
N SER A 254 11.67 16.50 8.77
CA SER A 254 12.64 16.44 9.88
C SER A 254 12.09 15.71 11.09
N PHE A 255 12.99 15.16 11.92
CA PHE A 255 12.70 14.41 13.14
C PHE A 255 13.56 14.91 14.29
N ASP A 256 13.06 14.74 15.52
CA ASP A 256 13.72 15.19 16.74
C ASP A 256 14.95 14.34 17.09
N SER A 257 15.02 13.10 16.61
CA SER A 257 16.17 12.22 16.86
C SER A 257 16.43 11.24 15.71
N PRO A 258 17.69 10.74 15.59
CA PRO A 258 18.06 9.68 14.66
C PRO A 258 17.21 8.41 14.80
N SER A 259 16.91 7.98 16.02
CA SER A 259 16.08 6.81 16.29
C SER A 259 14.63 7.01 15.83
N ALA A 260 14.03 8.16 16.12
CA ALA A 260 12.66 8.49 15.70
C ALA A 260 12.52 8.47 14.17
N LEU A 261 13.53 8.99 13.46
CA LEU A 261 13.60 8.93 12.00
C LEU A 261 13.64 7.49 11.50
N LEU A 262 14.53 6.64 12.03
CA LEU A 262 14.66 5.25 11.59
C LEU A 262 13.42 4.43 11.91
N ASP A 263 12.81 4.64 13.08
CA ASP A 263 11.58 3.96 13.47
C ASP A 263 10.45 4.30 12.48
N PHE A 264 10.26 5.59 12.15
CA PHE A 264 9.31 6.01 11.12
C PHE A 264 9.64 5.41 9.75
N PHE A 265 10.89 5.55 9.27
CA PHE A 265 11.29 5.14 7.92
C PHE A 265 11.08 3.64 7.68
N PHE A 266 11.54 2.80 8.60
CA PHE A 266 11.44 1.35 8.43
C PHE A 266 10.06 0.80 8.79
N TYR A 267 9.39 1.37 9.79
CA TYR A 267 8.02 1.00 10.12
C TYR A 267 7.06 1.30 8.97
N GLU A 268 7.10 2.52 8.42
CA GLU A 268 6.24 2.91 7.31
C GLU A 268 6.50 2.08 6.05
N ARG A 269 7.75 1.82 5.71
CA ARG A 269 8.08 0.95 4.57
C ARG A 269 7.56 -0.47 4.75
N VAL A 270 7.73 -1.07 5.92
CA VAL A 270 7.20 -2.42 6.22
C VAL A 270 5.67 -2.41 6.20
N ARG A 271 5.04 -1.40 6.78
CA ARG A 271 3.59 -1.21 6.76
C ARG A 271 3.06 -1.14 5.33
N LEU A 272 3.64 -0.28 4.51
CA LEU A 272 3.23 -0.09 3.11
C LEU A 272 3.51 -1.32 2.25
N ALA A 273 4.65 -1.98 2.43
CA ALA A 273 4.96 -3.24 1.73
C ALA A 273 3.95 -4.36 2.10
N ARG A 274 3.56 -4.46 3.37
CA ARG A 274 2.55 -5.41 3.85
C ARG A 274 1.17 -5.11 3.26
N ILE A 275 0.78 -3.84 3.24
CA ILE A 275 -0.47 -3.38 2.62
C ILE A 275 -0.47 -3.75 1.13
N LYS A 276 0.60 -3.41 0.41
CA LYS A 276 0.76 -3.73 -1.02
C LYS A 276 0.70 -5.24 -1.29
N SER A 277 1.40 -6.05 -0.48
CA SER A 277 1.37 -7.52 -0.63
C SER A 277 -0.01 -8.10 -0.35
N ARG A 278 -0.70 -7.64 0.71
CA ARG A 278 -2.06 -8.09 1.06
C ARG A 278 -3.12 -7.64 0.08
N SER A 279 -2.94 -6.49 -0.55
CA SER A 279 -3.86 -5.97 -1.55
C SER A 279 -3.62 -6.58 -2.93
N ALA A 280 -2.40 -7.00 -3.27
CA ALA A 280 -2.05 -7.53 -4.59
C ALA A 280 -2.87 -8.78 -4.97
N ASP A 281 -2.97 -9.77 -4.08
CA ASP A 281 -3.77 -10.98 -4.31
C ASP A 281 -5.25 -10.65 -4.49
N LEU A 282 -5.75 -9.71 -3.67
CA LEU A 282 -7.13 -9.26 -3.73
C LEU A 282 -7.40 -8.47 -5.00
N PHE A 283 -6.46 -7.62 -5.40
CA PHE A 283 -6.53 -6.84 -6.64
C PHE A 283 -6.62 -7.77 -7.86
N HIS A 284 -5.72 -8.74 -7.96
CA HIS A 284 -5.72 -9.72 -9.05
C HIS A 284 -7.04 -10.52 -9.12
N HIS A 285 -7.52 -10.99 -7.96
CA HIS A 285 -8.78 -11.72 -7.88
C HIS A 285 -9.97 -10.87 -8.35
N LEU A 286 -10.08 -9.64 -7.88
CA LEU A 286 -11.16 -8.70 -8.24
C LEU A 286 -11.11 -8.33 -9.73
N THR A 287 -9.92 -8.05 -10.27
CA THR A 287 -9.74 -7.78 -11.70
C THR A 287 -10.26 -8.93 -12.55
N THR A 288 -9.89 -10.18 -12.18
CA THR A 288 -10.40 -11.38 -12.89
C THR A 288 -11.92 -11.49 -12.83
N LEU A 289 -12.54 -11.19 -11.70
CA LEU A 289 -14.01 -11.22 -11.55
C LEU A 289 -14.67 -10.11 -12.38
N GLN A 290 -14.14 -8.92 -12.36
CA GLN A 290 -14.64 -7.77 -13.13
C GLN A 290 -14.56 -8.04 -14.64
N GLU A 291 -13.42 -8.53 -15.14
CA GLU A 291 -13.26 -8.91 -16.55
C GLU A 291 -14.26 -10.02 -16.98
N ARG A 292 -14.52 -10.98 -16.09
CA ARG A 292 -15.53 -12.02 -16.35
C ARG A 292 -16.94 -11.43 -16.44
N ALA A 293 -17.28 -10.46 -15.57
CA ALA A 293 -18.58 -9.81 -15.60
C ALA A 293 -18.75 -8.98 -16.89
N VAL A 294 -17.73 -8.23 -17.31
CA VAL A 294 -17.71 -7.48 -18.57
C VAL A 294 -17.88 -8.42 -19.77
N ARG A 295 -17.09 -9.49 -19.84
CA ARG A 295 -17.16 -10.48 -20.93
C ARG A 295 -18.53 -11.15 -20.98
N LYS A 296 -19.13 -11.43 -19.81
CA LYS A 296 -20.49 -12.00 -19.74
C LYS A 296 -21.53 -11.03 -20.30
N ALA A 297 -21.43 -9.73 -20.00
CA ALA A 297 -22.31 -8.72 -20.57
C ALA A 297 -22.18 -8.66 -22.10
N GLU A 298 -20.94 -8.66 -22.61
CA GLU A 298 -20.66 -8.59 -24.04
C GLU A 298 -21.18 -9.83 -24.80
N ASN A 299 -20.93 -11.02 -24.28
CA ASN A 299 -21.47 -12.26 -24.87
C ASN A 299 -23.02 -12.22 -24.92
N ARG A 300 -23.66 -11.71 -23.87
CA ARG A 300 -25.13 -11.57 -23.85
C ARG A 300 -25.65 -10.51 -24.81
N ARG A 301 -24.90 -9.43 -25.06
CA ARG A 301 -25.23 -8.46 -26.12
C ARG A 301 -25.16 -9.08 -27.50
N GLN A 302 -24.13 -9.91 -27.77
CA GLN A 302 -24.01 -10.63 -29.03
C GLN A 302 -25.19 -11.62 -29.22
N GLU A 303 -25.54 -12.40 -28.17
CA GLU A 303 -26.74 -13.28 -28.22
C GLU A 303 -28.03 -12.47 -28.45
N LEU A 304 -28.12 -11.25 -27.93
CA LEU A 304 -29.26 -10.35 -28.16
C LEU A 304 -29.33 -9.88 -29.62
N LEU A 305 -28.18 -9.51 -30.21
CA LEU A 305 -28.11 -9.18 -31.65
C LEU A 305 -28.54 -10.33 -32.52
N ASP A 306 -28.15 -11.58 -32.16
CA ASP A 306 -28.60 -12.79 -32.90
C ASP A 306 -30.11 -13.05 -32.79
N CYS A 307 -30.81 -12.37 -31.86
CA CYS A 307 -32.26 -12.42 -31.78
C CYS A 307 -32.98 -11.37 -32.64
N ALA A 308 -32.26 -10.40 -33.20
CA ALA A 308 -32.84 -9.28 -33.97
C ALA A 308 -33.57 -9.78 -35.24
N ASP A 309 -33.14 -10.89 -35.84
CA ASP A 309 -33.73 -11.48 -37.02
C ASP A 309 -34.88 -12.47 -36.75
N LYS A 310 -35.43 -12.46 -35.52
CA LYS A 310 -36.47 -13.44 -35.11
C LYS A 310 -37.68 -13.44 -36.01
N ASP A 311 -38.11 -12.28 -36.55
CA ASP A 311 -39.28 -12.16 -37.41
C ASP A 311 -39.16 -12.97 -38.72
N LYS A 312 -37.93 -13.17 -39.19
CA LYS A 312 -37.66 -14.06 -40.33
C LYS A 312 -38.21 -15.48 -40.10
N TYR A 313 -38.06 -16.02 -38.89
CA TYR A 313 -38.57 -17.36 -38.56
C TYR A 313 -40.09 -17.40 -38.50
N ARG A 314 -40.74 -16.32 -38.04
CA ARG A 314 -42.20 -16.18 -38.09
C ARG A 314 -42.67 -16.15 -39.53
N ILE A 315 -42.08 -15.31 -40.39
CA ILE A 315 -42.39 -15.16 -41.80
C ILE A 315 -42.23 -16.52 -42.50
N TYR A 316 -41.15 -17.26 -42.27
CA TYR A 316 -40.95 -18.58 -42.83
C TYR A 316 -42.04 -19.59 -42.42
N GLY A 317 -42.43 -19.57 -41.14
CA GLY A 317 -43.54 -20.38 -40.62
C GLY A 317 -44.87 -20.04 -41.28
N ASP A 318 -45.17 -18.74 -41.44
CA ASP A 318 -46.39 -18.22 -42.06
C ASP A 318 -46.46 -18.60 -43.54
N LEU A 319 -45.37 -18.41 -44.31
CA LEU A 319 -45.30 -18.74 -45.73
C LEU A 319 -45.47 -20.23 -45.98
N ILE A 320 -44.83 -21.10 -45.19
CA ILE A 320 -45.00 -22.58 -45.31
C ILE A 320 -46.44 -22.97 -44.97
N THR A 321 -47.02 -22.40 -43.92
CA THR A 321 -48.38 -22.72 -43.46
C THR A 321 -49.43 -22.34 -44.52
N SER A 322 -49.30 -21.16 -45.15
CA SER A 322 -50.23 -20.65 -46.17
C SER A 322 -50.19 -21.48 -47.45
N ASN A 323 -49.04 -22.11 -47.77
CA ASN A 323 -48.85 -22.88 -49.00
C ASN A 323 -48.81 -24.43 -48.74
N GLN A 324 -49.21 -24.87 -47.55
CA GLN A 324 -48.98 -26.22 -47.04
C GLN A 324 -49.50 -27.34 -48.01
N TYR A 325 -50.61 -27.10 -48.75
CA TYR A 325 -51.18 -28.05 -49.67
C TYR A 325 -50.47 -28.13 -51.03
N ALA A 326 -49.65 -27.17 -51.37
CA ALA A 326 -48.84 -27.16 -52.59
C ALA A 326 -47.39 -27.64 -52.33
N LEU A 327 -47.02 -27.97 -51.11
CA LEU A 327 -45.68 -28.37 -50.76
C LEU A 327 -45.55 -29.86 -50.52
N GLU A 328 -44.47 -30.44 -51.07
CA GLU A 328 -44.22 -31.90 -50.97
C GLU A 328 -43.23 -32.17 -49.78
N LYS A 329 -43.41 -33.31 -49.11
CA LYS A 329 -42.46 -33.83 -48.15
C LYS A 329 -41.19 -34.31 -48.85
N GLY A 330 -40.03 -34.08 -48.31
CA GLY A 330 -38.72 -34.49 -48.81
C GLY A 330 -37.96 -33.42 -49.56
N ALA A 331 -38.54 -32.24 -49.76
CA ALA A 331 -37.82 -31.11 -50.35
C ALA A 331 -36.81 -30.46 -49.34
N PRO A 332 -35.60 -30.16 -49.80
CA PRO A 332 -34.59 -29.53 -48.93
C PRO A 332 -34.82 -28.04 -48.73
N PHE A 333 -35.68 -27.40 -49.52
CA PHE A 333 -36.09 -25.99 -49.43
C PHE A 333 -37.45 -25.79 -50.10
N TYR A 334 -38.11 -24.68 -49.78
CA TYR A 334 -39.30 -24.18 -50.44
C TYR A 334 -39.05 -22.79 -50.99
N ASP A 335 -39.33 -22.55 -52.29
CA ASP A 335 -39.29 -21.23 -52.90
C ASP A 335 -40.74 -20.68 -52.92
N LEU A 336 -41.01 -19.71 -52.05
CA LEU A 336 -42.36 -19.15 -51.82
C LEU A 336 -42.38 -17.63 -52.01
N GLU A 337 -43.47 -17.12 -52.59
CA GLU A 337 -43.70 -15.70 -52.68
C GLU A 337 -43.93 -15.09 -51.27
N ASN A 338 -43.20 -14.04 -50.96
CA ASN A 338 -43.31 -13.35 -49.70
C ASN A 338 -44.43 -12.29 -49.76
N TYR A 339 -45.59 -12.63 -49.24
CA TYR A 339 -46.72 -11.69 -49.20
C TYR A 339 -46.53 -10.54 -48.20
N TYR A 340 -45.50 -10.54 -47.40
CA TYR A 340 -45.08 -9.38 -46.58
C TYR A 340 -44.25 -8.39 -47.39
N GLU A 341 -43.63 -8.85 -48.50
CA GLU A 341 -42.87 -8.01 -49.44
C GLU A 341 -43.25 -8.44 -50.88
N PRO A 342 -44.40 -7.95 -51.40
CA PRO A 342 -44.92 -8.37 -52.69
C PRO A 342 -43.88 -8.30 -53.81
N GLY A 343 -43.82 -9.36 -54.65
CA GLY A 343 -42.86 -9.49 -55.74
C GLY A 343 -41.49 -10.07 -55.36
N THR A 344 -41.29 -10.49 -54.12
CA THR A 344 -40.08 -11.19 -53.71
C THR A 344 -40.36 -12.68 -53.51
N VAL A 345 -39.44 -13.54 -53.98
CA VAL A 345 -39.48 -15.00 -53.73
C VAL A 345 -38.42 -15.32 -52.70
N VAL A 346 -38.81 -15.95 -51.60
CA VAL A 346 -37.90 -16.33 -50.49
C VAL A 346 -37.65 -17.84 -50.53
N ARG A 347 -36.38 -18.23 -50.55
CA ARG A 347 -35.96 -19.63 -50.41
C ARG A 347 -35.86 -19.97 -48.91
N ILE A 348 -36.76 -20.83 -48.48
CA ILE A 348 -36.89 -21.27 -47.09
C ILE A 348 -36.28 -22.67 -46.96
N PRO A 349 -35.18 -22.85 -46.20
CA PRO A 349 -34.60 -24.15 -45.91
C PRO A 349 -35.62 -25.06 -45.22
N ALA A 350 -35.72 -26.31 -45.65
CA ALA A 350 -36.64 -27.29 -45.07
C ALA A 350 -35.88 -28.58 -44.70
N ASP A 351 -36.33 -29.22 -43.65
CA ASP A 351 -35.83 -30.54 -43.27
C ASP A 351 -36.60 -31.62 -44.07
N PRO A 352 -35.92 -32.35 -44.97
CA PRO A 352 -36.59 -33.36 -45.81
C PRO A 352 -37.25 -34.51 -45.03
N ALA A 353 -36.79 -34.76 -43.79
CA ALA A 353 -37.37 -35.79 -42.93
C ALA A 353 -38.75 -35.39 -42.38
N LEU A 354 -39.02 -34.06 -42.31
CA LEU A 354 -40.24 -33.50 -41.75
C LEU A 354 -41.31 -33.24 -42.85
N SER A 355 -42.57 -33.24 -42.44
CA SER A 355 -43.65 -32.74 -43.29
C SER A 355 -43.60 -31.20 -43.38
N PRO A 356 -44.23 -30.56 -44.40
CA PRO A 356 -44.32 -29.10 -44.46
C PRO A 356 -44.88 -28.47 -43.18
N SER A 357 -45.94 -29.04 -42.61
CA SER A 357 -46.49 -28.59 -41.34
C SER A 357 -45.50 -28.69 -40.16
N ALA A 358 -44.72 -29.78 -40.11
CA ALA A 358 -43.70 -29.93 -39.05
C ALA A 358 -42.52 -28.96 -39.22
N ASN A 359 -42.13 -28.64 -40.47
CA ASN A 359 -41.16 -27.58 -40.76
C ASN A 359 -41.67 -26.21 -40.32
N ALA A 360 -42.93 -25.85 -40.61
CA ALA A 360 -43.54 -24.63 -40.13
C ALA A 360 -43.54 -24.53 -38.59
N GLN A 361 -43.93 -25.61 -37.90
CA GLN A 361 -43.90 -25.68 -36.43
C GLN A 361 -42.49 -25.52 -35.86
N LYS A 362 -41.45 -26.07 -36.54
CA LYS A 362 -40.04 -25.88 -36.17
C LYS A 362 -39.67 -24.39 -36.21
N TYR A 363 -40.04 -23.67 -37.28
CA TYR A 363 -39.80 -22.24 -37.42
C TYR A 363 -40.54 -21.40 -36.38
N TYR A 364 -41.80 -21.70 -36.08
CA TYR A 364 -42.52 -21.04 -34.99
C TYR A 364 -41.91 -21.31 -33.62
N LYS A 365 -41.38 -22.51 -33.36
CA LYS A 365 -40.66 -22.85 -32.14
C LYS A 365 -39.39 -22.02 -32.02
N ASP A 366 -38.62 -21.87 -33.12
CA ASP A 366 -37.40 -21.05 -33.12
C ASP A 366 -37.70 -19.55 -32.94
N TYR A 367 -38.77 -19.02 -33.55
CA TYR A 367 -39.27 -17.69 -33.30
C TYR A 367 -39.58 -17.45 -31.81
N ARG A 368 -40.39 -18.34 -31.20
CA ARG A 368 -40.74 -18.20 -29.77
C ARG A 368 -39.53 -18.29 -28.87
N LYS A 369 -38.58 -19.20 -29.19
CA LYS A 369 -37.32 -19.32 -28.45
C LYS A 369 -36.53 -18.03 -28.47
N LYS A 370 -36.35 -17.41 -29.64
CA LYS A 370 -35.66 -16.12 -29.80
C LYS A 370 -36.39 -14.98 -29.11
N GLN A 371 -37.73 -14.91 -29.19
CA GLN A 371 -38.56 -13.91 -28.51
C GLN A 371 -38.40 -13.97 -26.98
N VAL A 372 -38.45 -15.17 -26.38
CA VAL A 372 -38.25 -15.35 -24.94
C VAL A 372 -36.82 -15.05 -24.56
N ALA A 373 -35.84 -15.42 -25.42
CA ALA A 373 -34.44 -15.12 -25.18
C ALA A 373 -34.19 -13.59 -25.13
N GLU A 374 -34.72 -12.83 -26.08
CA GLU A 374 -34.63 -11.37 -26.17
C GLU A 374 -35.11 -10.71 -24.87
N GLN A 375 -36.27 -11.10 -24.35
CA GLN A 375 -36.83 -10.54 -23.10
C GLN A 375 -35.94 -10.83 -21.89
N LYS A 376 -35.34 -12.03 -21.79
CA LYS A 376 -34.46 -12.42 -20.67
C LYS A 376 -33.06 -11.82 -20.78
N LEU A 377 -32.51 -11.72 -22.00
CA LEU A 377 -31.16 -11.25 -22.25
C LEU A 377 -30.96 -9.80 -21.79
N THR A 378 -31.95 -8.94 -22.02
CA THR A 378 -31.92 -7.53 -21.56
C THR A 378 -31.71 -7.45 -20.04
N GLY A 379 -32.44 -8.27 -19.28
CA GLY A 379 -32.27 -8.34 -17.82
C GLY A 379 -30.92 -8.90 -17.40
N PHE A 380 -30.41 -9.93 -18.10
CA PHE A 380 -29.12 -10.53 -17.80
C PHE A 380 -27.95 -9.61 -18.14
N ILE A 381 -28.05 -8.79 -19.19
CA ILE A 381 -27.07 -7.76 -19.56
C ILE A 381 -27.00 -6.72 -18.44
N ALA A 382 -28.16 -6.14 -18.07
CA ALA A 382 -28.22 -5.15 -16.99
C ALA A 382 -27.64 -5.66 -15.65
N GLN A 383 -27.89 -6.95 -15.34
CA GLN A 383 -27.32 -7.57 -14.14
C GLN A 383 -25.80 -7.71 -14.23
N ALA A 384 -25.25 -8.15 -15.36
CA ALA A 384 -23.81 -8.31 -15.56
C ALA A 384 -23.08 -6.97 -15.56
N GLU A 385 -23.66 -5.95 -16.15
CA GLU A 385 -23.15 -4.57 -16.12
C GLU A 385 -23.13 -3.98 -14.70
N ALA A 386 -24.21 -4.19 -13.95
CA ALA A 386 -24.29 -3.76 -12.56
C ALA A 386 -23.25 -4.47 -11.66
N GLU A 387 -22.96 -5.75 -11.96
CA GLU A 387 -21.91 -6.51 -11.27
C GLU A 387 -20.52 -5.99 -11.63
N ALA A 388 -20.26 -5.73 -12.91
CA ALA A 388 -19.00 -5.16 -13.38
C ALA A 388 -18.72 -3.78 -12.77
N ALA A 389 -19.73 -2.90 -12.74
CA ALA A 389 -19.64 -1.57 -12.14
C ALA A 389 -19.39 -1.64 -10.61
N TYR A 390 -20.04 -2.57 -9.90
CA TYR A 390 -19.78 -2.81 -8.48
C TYR A 390 -18.33 -3.25 -8.24
N LEU A 391 -17.84 -4.22 -8.99
CA LEU A 391 -16.46 -4.70 -8.84
C LEU A 391 -15.43 -3.61 -9.19
N ASP A 392 -15.71 -2.75 -10.16
CA ASP A 392 -14.87 -1.59 -10.49
C ASP A 392 -14.83 -0.58 -9.33
N SER A 393 -15.96 -0.32 -8.65
CA SER A 393 -15.99 0.55 -7.47
C SER A 393 -15.22 -0.03 -6.28
N VAL A 394 -15.22 -1.36 -6.10
CA VAL A 394 -14.42 -2.03 -5.06
C VAL A 394 -12.93 -1.98 -5.40
N LEU A 395 -12.55 -2.15 -6.67
CA LEU A 395 -11.18 -1.99 -7.15
C LEU A 395 -10.66 -0.57 -6.90
N ASP A 396 -11.47 0.45 -7.17
CA ASP A 396 -11.11 1.83 -6.87
C ASP A 396 -10.92 2.05 -5.34
N ALA A 397 -11.86 1.59 -4.51
CA ALA A 397 -11.72 1.66 -3.06
C ALA A 397 -10.45 0.94 -2.55
N LEU A 398 -10.12 -0.23 -3.11
CA LEU A 398 -8.91 -0.98 -2.78
C LEU A 398 -7.64 -0.22 -3.21
N SER A 399 -7.66 0.44 -4.37
CA SER A 399 -6.53 1.24 -4.87
C SER A 399 -6.19 2.44 -3.97
N ARG A 400 -7.19 2.98 -3.29
CA ARG A 400 -7.07 4.11 -2.34
C ARG A 400 -6.76 3.69 -0.92
N SER A 401 -6.88 2.39 -0.60
CA SER A 401 -6.66 1.89 0.75
C SER A 401 -5.21 2.07 1.20
N SER A 402 -5.01 2.73 2.32
CA SER A 402 -3.72 3.02 2.94
C SER A 402 -3.51 2.29 4.28
N THR A 403 -4.53 1.60 4.78
CA THR A 403 -4.51 0.92 6.09
C THR A 403 -5.01 -0.53 6.01
N ASP A 404 -4.47 -1.38 6.90
CA ASP A 404 -4.95 -2.77 7.07
C ASP A 404 -6.45 -2.83 7.44
N ALA A 405 -6.95 -1.82 8.16
CA ALA A 405 -8.35 -1.74 8.53
C ALA A 405 -9.27 -1.54 7.32
N GLU A 406 -8.86 -0.71 6.35
CA GLU A 406 -9.60 -0.50 5.09
C GLU A 406 -9.64 -1.78 4.25
N ILE A 407 -8.51 -2.44 4.07
CA ILE A 407 -8.44 -3.71 3.33
C ILE A 407 -9.30 -4.79 4.00
N SER A 408 -9.28 -4.85 5.34
CA SER A 408 -10.11 -5.79 6.10
C SER A 408 -11.60 -5.50 5.95
N ALA A 409 -12.00 -4.22 5.89
CA ALA A 409 -13.39 -3.83 5.66
C ALA A 409 -13.87 -4.21 4.24
N ILE A 410 -13.01 -4.00 3.21
CA ILE A 410 -13.29 -4.43 1.83
C ILE A 410 -13.39 -5.95 1.75
N ARG A 411 -12.53 -6.71 2.42
CA ARG A 411 -12.63 -8.18 2.48
C ARG A 411 -13.93 -8.63 3.13
N ALA A 412 -14.36 -7.98 4.22
CA ALA A 412 -15.63 -8.27 4.87
C ALA A 412 -16.82 -7.99 3.94
N GLU A 413 -16.83 -6.89 3.20
CA GLU A 413 -17.82 -6.56 2.17
C GLU A 413 -17.90 -7.64 1.09
N LEU A 414 -16.75 -8.05 0.55
CA LEU A 414 -16.67 -9.08 -0.49
C LEU A 414 -17.08 -10.47 0.01
N THR A 415 -16.77 -10.80 1.26
CA THR A 415 -17.19 -12.06 1.89
C THR A 415 -18.71 -12.06 2.09
N ALA A 416 -19.29 -10.97 2.57
CA ALA A 416 -20.72 -10.81 2.71
C ALA A 416 -21.45 -10.85 1.36
N GLY A 417 -20.81 -10.33 0.30
CA GLY A 417 -21.31 -10.39 -1.09
C GLY A 417 -21.10 -11.73 -1.80
N GLY A 418 -20.45 -12.72 -1.17
CA GLY A 418 -20.18 -14.04 -1.75
C GLY A 418 -19.01 -14.09 -2.75
N TYR A 419 -18.22 -13.03 -2.89
CA TYR A 419 -17.04 -12.97 -3.77
C TYR A 419 -15.79 -13.61 -3.15
N LEU A 420 -15.74 -13.72 -1.84
CA LEU A 420 -14.67 -14.40 -1.10
C LEU A 420 -15.23 -15.48 -0.18
N ARG A 421 -14.47 -16.58 -0.05
CA ARG A 421 -14.80 -17.63 0.91
C ARG A 421 -14.50 -17.17 2.33
N HIS A 422 -15.37 -17.48 3.28
CA HIS A 422 -15.13 -17.24 4.70
C HIS A 422 -13.91 -18.05 5.17
N ARG A 423 -12.84 -17.39 5.59
CA ARG A 423 -11.66 -18.04 6.17
C ARG A 423 -11.75 -17.98 7.70
N GLY A 424 -12.30 -18.99 8.34
CA GLY A 424 -12.24 -19.24 9.78
C GLY A 424 -12.61 -18.05 10.70
N LYS A 425 -12.11 -18.04 11.93
CA LYS A 425 -12.33 -16.98 12.93
C LYS A 425 -11.46 -15.74 12.63
N GLU A 426 -11.78 -14.99 11.60
CA GLU A 426 -11.22 -13.63 11.48
C GLU A 426 -11.87 -12.74 12.55
N LYS A 427 -11.03 -11.99 13.29
CA LYS A 427 -11.54 -10.97 14.22
C LYS A 427 -12.38 -9.97 13.41
N PRO A 428 -13.57 -9.56 13.93
CA PRO A 428 -14.37 -8.56 13.23
C PRO A 428 -13.54 -7.32 12.95
N ALA A 429 -13.60 -6.84 11.71
CA ALA A 429 -12.89 -5.63 11.31
C ALA A 429 -13.33 -4.47 12.22
N LYS A 430 -12.38 -3.70 12.74
CA LYS A 430 -12.69 -2.48 13.49
C LYS A 430 -13.57 -1.59 12.60
N ALA A 431 -14.66 -1.09 13.17
CA ALA A 431 -15.55 -0.17 12.45
C ALA A 431 -14.76 1.07 12.02
N LEU A 432 -14.61 1.25 10.71
CA LEU A 432 -14.00 2.45 10.13
C LEU A 432 -14.94 3.65 10.36
N LYS A 433 -14.34 4.83 10.59
CA LYS A 433 -15.04 6.11 10.54
C LYS A 433 -14.87 6.73 9.14
N PRO A 434 -15.83 7.53 8.65
CA PRO A 434 -15.61 8.33 7.45
C PRO A 434 -14.42 9.27 7.65
N LEU A 435 -13.77 9.69 6.57
CA LEU A 435 -12.83 10.81 6.67
C LEU A 435 -13.65 12.08 6.94
N GLU A 436 -13.13 12.92 7.80
CA GLU A 436 -13.78 14.16 8.21
C GLU A 436 -12.89 15.35 7.90
N TYR A 437 -13.44 16.31 7.17
CA TYR A 437 -12.77 17.55 6.80
C TYR A 437 -13.58 18.75 7.28
N GLN A 438 -12.91 19.87 7.47
CA GLN A 438 -13.56 21.15 7.78
C GLN A 438 -13.15 22.19 6.73
N THR A 439 -14.14 22.85 6.15
CA THR A 439 -13.93 23.98 5.25
C THR A 439 -13.49 25.25 6.02
N ALA A 440 -12.97 26.25 5.31
CA ALA A 440 -12.61 27.53 5.92
C ALA A 440 -13.79 28.22 6.61
N ASP A 441 -15.03 28.02 6.11
CA ASP A 441 -16.27 28.59 6.68
C ASP A 441 -16.81 27.75 7.84
N GLY A 442 -16.10 26.67 8.25
CA GLY A 442 -16.46 25.82 9.37
C GLY A 442 -17.55 24.79 9.08
N PHE A 443 -17.83 24.45 7.80
CA PHE A 443 -18.68 23.31 7.45
C PHE A 443 -17.90 22.00 7.57
N ARG A 444 -18.58 20.95 8.04
CA ARG A 444 -18.02 19.59 8.08
C ARG A 444 -18.34 18.86 6.79
N ILE A 445 -17.32 18.19 6.24
CA ILE A 445 -17.46 17.31 5.08
C ILE A 445 -17.07 15.90 5.51
N LEU A 446 -17.93 14.94 5.23
CA LEU A 446 -17.72 13.52 5.53
C LEU A 446 -17.51 12.77 4.22
N VAL A 447 -16.44 11.96 4.14
CA VAL A 447 -16.08 11.18 2.95
C VAL A 447 -16.13 9.69 3.29
N GLY A 448 -16.92 8.93 2.54
CA GLY A 448 -16.98 7.47 2.66
C GLY A 448 -15.69 6.81 2.15
N ARG A 449 -15.26 5.70 2.76
CA ARG A 449 -13.99 5.02 2.45
C ARG A 449 -14.17 3.73 1.64
N ASN A 450 -15.38 3.17 1.62
CA ASN A 450 -15.79 1.99 0.84
C ASN A 450 -17.30 2.00 0.62
N ASN A 451 -17.80 1.06 -0.19
CA ASN A 451 -19.21 1.03 -0.58
C ASN A 451 -20.18 0.85 0.60
N VAL A 452 -19.83 0.02 1.59
CA VAL A 452 -20.65 -0.16 2.79
C VAL A 452 -20.74 1.13 3.62
N MET A 453 -19.61 1.84 3.71
CA MET A 453 -19.58 3.12 4.40
C MET A 453 -20.30 4.22 3.60
N ASN A 454 -20.20 4.22 2.28
CA ASN A 454 -20.97 5.12 1.40
C ASN A 454 -22.47 4.98 1.68
N ASP A 455 -22.99 3.75 1.75
CA ASP A 455 -24.38 3.48 2.11
C ASP A 455 -24.72 3.99 3.51
N LYS A 456 -23.89 3.68 4.50
CA LYS A 456 -24.11 4.10 5.89
C LYS A 456 -24.10 5.63 6.00
N LEU A 457 -23.15 6.28 5.35
CA LEU A 457 -23.01 7.73 5.35
C LEU A 457 -24.26 8.40 4.76
N THR A 458 -24.66 7.99 3.57
CA THR A 458 -25.76 8.62 2.81
C THR A 458 -27.13 8.27 3.39
N LEU A 459 -27.37 7.01 3.77
CA LEU A 459 -28.71 6.53 4.09
C LEU A 459 -29.03 6.54 5.59
N LYS A 460 -28.01 6.64 6.48
CA LYS A 460 -28.19 6.52 7.93
C LYS A 460 -27.59 7.67 8.73
N THR A 461 -26.50 8.31 8.24
CA THR A 461 -25.75 9.32 9.01
C THR A 461 -26.14 10.75 8.60
N ALA A 462 -26.23 10.99 7.30
CA ALA A 462 -26.57 12.31 6.77
C ALA A 462 -28.03 12.69 7.02
N ALA A 463 -28.29 13.96 7.29
CA ALA A 463 -29.63 14.53 7.36
C ALA A 463 -30.18 14.80 5.95
N GLY A 464 -31.52 14.80 5.80
CA GLY A 464 -32.15 15.00 4.49
C GLY A 464 -31.81 16.32 3.80
N GLU A 465 -31.49 17.36 4.57
CA GLU A 465 -31.12 18.70 4.06
C GLU A 465 -29.61 18.88 3.82
N ASP A 466 -28.77 17.92 4.20
CA ASP A 466 -27.36 17.89 3.85
C ASP A 466 -27.18 17.69 2.36
N TYR A 467 -26.01 18.08 1.81
CA TYR A 467 -25.70 17.88 0.40
C TYR A 467 -24.83 16.64 0.22
N TRP A 468 -25.23 15.81 -0.74
CA TRP A 468 -24.51 14.64 -1.21
C TRP A 468 -23.83 14.95 -2.52
N PHE A 469 -22.57 14.46 -2.70
CA PHE A 469 -21.75 14.65 -3.89
C PHE A 469 -21.20 13.30 -4.36
N HIS A 470 -21.08 13.14 -5.68
CA HIS A 470 -20.43 12.02 -6.32
C HIS A 470 -19.96 12.38 -7.73
N THR A 471 -18.85 11.79 -8.19
CA THR A 471 -18.38 11.93 -9.57
C THR A 471 -19.35 11.28 -10.54
N GLN A 472 -19.71 12.00 -11.63
CA GLN A 472 -20.63 11.50 -12.64
C GLN A 472 -20.00 10.29 -13.38
N ASP A 473 -20.75 9.22 -13.56
CA ASP A 473 -20.40 8.00 -14.30
C ASP A 473 -19.01 7.39 -13.98
N THR A 474 -18.44 7.74 -12.84
CA THR A 474 -17.10 7.30 -12.43
C THR A 474 -17.14 6.76 -11.01
N PRO A 475 -16.51 5.58 -10.74
CA PRO A 475 -16.38 5.06 -9.39
C PRO A 475 -15.72 6.05 -8.43
N GLY A 476 -16.31 6.22 -7.24
CA GLY A 476 -15.83 7.17 -6.25
C GLY A 476 -16.49 7.00 -4.88
N CYS A 477 -16.18 7.94 -3.99
CA CYS A 477 -16.77 8.02 -2.66
C CYS A 477 -18.06 8.85 -2.68
N HIS A 478 -18.99 8.50 -1.76
CA HIS A 478 -20.02 9.45 -1.37
C HIS A 478 -19.40 10.49 -0.44
N VAL A 479 -19.61 11.75 -0.75
CA VAL A 479 -19.20 12.87 0.07
C VAL A 479 -20.44 13.58 0.55
N VAL A 480 -20.48 13.93 1.84
CA VAL A 480 -21.61 14.63 2.46
C VAL A 480 -21.13 15.92 3.11
N LEU A 481 -21.65 17.04 2.65
CA LEU A 481 -21.48 18.34 3.28
C LEU A 481 -22.59 18.50 4.32
N VAL A 482 -22.22 18.55 5.59
CA VAL A 482 -23.14 18.68 6.73
C VAL A 482 -23.53 20.14 6.89
N THR A 483 -24.79 20.45 6.60
CA THR A 483 -25.28 21.83 6.64
C THR A 483 -25.59 22.34 8.05
N ALA A 484 -25.98 21.46 8.95
CA ALA A 484 -26.43 21.80 10.31
C ALA A 484 -27.47 22.96 10.32
N GLY A 485 -28.34 22.99 9.30
CA GLY A 485 -29.39 24.02 9.15
C GLY A 485 -28.92 25.34 8.53
N ARG A 486 -27.65 25.48 8.15
CA ARG A 486 -27.11 26.67 7.48
C ARG A 486 -27.10 26.48 5.97
N ALA A 487 -27.24 27.56 5.20
CA ALA A 487 -27.01 27.52 3.77
C ALA A 487 -25.50 27.44 3.50
N PRO A 488 -25.01 26.46 2.72
CA PRO A 488 -23.60 26.37 2.38
C PRO A 488 -23.19 27.50 1.43
N SER A 489 -21.94 27.97 1.56
CA SER A 489 -21.32 28.88 0.63
C SER A 489 -20.96 28.16 -0.68
N GLU A 490 -20.73 28.91 -1.75
CA GLU A 490 -20.23 28.36 -3.03
C GLU A 490 -18.85 27.70 -2.83
N SER A 491 -18.00 28.28 -1.97
CA SER A 491 -16.70 27.70 -1.61
C SER A 491 -16.86 26.34 -0.91
N ALA A 492 -17.78 26.20 0.05
CA ALA A 492 -18.00 24.92 0.73
C ALA A 492 -18.56 23.84 -0.22
N LEU A 493 -19.42 24.23 -1.17
CA LEU A 493 -19.91 23.32 -2.22
C LEU A 493 -18.76 22.89 -3.15
N HIS A 494 -17.89 23.82 -3.53
CA HIS A 494 -16.70 23.55 -4.34
C HIS A 494 -15.72 22.60 -3.62
N ASP A 495 -15.41 22.87 -2.36
CA ASP A 495 -14.54 22.02 -1.52
C ASP A 495 -15.05 20.57 -1.43
N ALA A 496 -16.37 20.39 -1.22
CA ALA A 496 -16.99 19.07 -1.19
C ALA A 496 -16.90 18.35 -2.56
N ALA A 497 -17.07 19.09 -3.66
CA ALA A 497 -16.92 18.55 -5.01
C ALA A 497 -15.46 18.16 -5.31
N VAL A 498 -14.48 18.97 -4.90
CA VAL A 498 -13.05 18.65 -5.02
C VAL A 498 -12.73 17.36 -4.25
N LEU A 499 -13.25 17.20 -3.02
CA LEU A 499 -13.05 15.97 -2.26
C LEU A 499 -13.71 14.75 -2.91
N ALA A 500 -14.87 14.91 -3.56
CA ALA A 500 -15.50 13.83 -4.31
C ALA A 500 -14.66 13.40 -5.52
N ALA A 501 -14.16 14.35 -6.29
CA ALA A 501 -13.27 14.10 -7.43
C ALA A 501 -11.93 13.49 -7.00
N TYR A 502 -11.30 14.03 -5.95
CA TYR A 502 -10.04 13.53 -5.40
C TYR A 502 -10.14 12.09 -4.88
N ASN A 503 -11.29 11.73 -4.29
CA ASN A 503 -11.58 10.39 -3.79
C ASN A 503 -12.32 9.51 -4.81
N SER A 504 -12.01 9.65 -6.09
CA SER A 504 -12.58 8.87 -7.20
C SER A 504 -11.51 8.30 -8.13
N LYS A 505 -11.93 7.50 -9.07
CA LYS A 505 -11.07 7.00 -10.16
C LYS A 505 -10.57 8.13 -11.06
N ALA A 506 -11.27 9.28 -11.09
CA ALA A 506 -10.92 10.48 -11.87
C ALA A 506 -9.94 11.44 -11.16
N ARG A 507 -9.34 11.06 -10.03
CA ARG A 507 -8.46 11.91 -9.20
C ARG A 507 -7.25 12.53 -9.92
N ALA A 508 -6.82 11.97 -11.05
CA ALA A 508 -5.72 12.50 -11.86
C ALA A 508 -6.20 13.22 -13.12
N SER A 509 -7.51 13.40 -13.27
CA SER A 509 -8.12 14.05 -14.43
C SER A 509 -8.40 15.54 -14.13
N SER A 510 -8.35 16.37 -15.15
CA SER A 510 -8.83 17.76 -15.09
C SER A 510 -10.31 17.81 -15.45
N ASN A 511 -10.98 18.85 -14.98
CA ASN A 511 -12.38 19.16 -15.33
C ASN A 511 -13.35 17.99 -15.08
N VAL A 512 -13.27 17.38 -13.87
CA VAL A 512 -14.08 16.22 -13.47
C VAL A 512 -15.51 16.68 -13.16
N PRO A 513 -16.54 16.08 -13.80
CA PRO A 513 -17.93 16.38 -13.48
C PRO A 513 -18.32 15.72 -12.14
N VAL A 514 -18.85 16.51 -11.23
CA VAL A 514 -19.35 16.08 -9.91
C VAL A 514 -20.80 16.49 -9.78
N ASP A 515 -21.66 15.51 -9.61
CA ASP A 515 -23.07 15.74 -9.33
C ASP A 515 -23.29 15.95 -7.83
N TYR A 516 -24.15 16.89 -7.47
CA TYR A 516 -24.56 17.11 -6.10
C TYR A 516 -26.05 17.41 -5.98
N THR A 517 -26.63 16.89 -4.91
CA THR A 517 -28.05 17.08 -4.60
C THR A 517 -28.26 16.99 -3.09
N ARG A 518 -29.46 17.29 -2.60
CA ARG A 518 -29.79 17.05 -1.20
C ARG A 518 -29.99 15.56 -0.92
N VAL A 519 -29.55 15.09 0.24
CA VAL A 519 -29.61 13.68 0.63
C VAL A 519 -31.02 13.11 0.52
N LYS A 520 -32.07 13.89 0.78
CA LYS A 520 -33.47 13.46 0.63
C LYS A 520 -33.85 12.98 -0.79
N PHE A 521 -33.12 13.41 -1.82
CA PHE A 521 -33.32 13.01 -3.20
C PHE A 521 -32.46 11.80 -3.61
N VAL A 522 -31.63 11.26 -2.70
CA VAL A 522 -30.78 10.09 -2.92
C VAL A 522 -31.48 8.85 -2.35
N LYS A 523 -31.70 7.84 -3.18
CA LYS A 523 -32.38 6.60 -2.80
C LYS A 523 -31.56 5.38 -3.21
N LYS A 524 -31.65 4.31 -2.44
CA LYS A 524 -31.07 3.02 -2.79
C LYS A 524 -32.16 2.13 -3.42
N PRO A 525 -31.96 1.64 -4.67
CA PRO A 525 -32.88 0.68 -5.28
C PRO A 525 -32.93 -0.63 -4.49
N ALA A 526 -34.07 -1.27 -4.46
CA ALA A 526 -34.23 -2.58 -3.81
C ALA A 526 -33.27 -3.61 -4.46
N GLY A 527 -32.55 -4.36 -3.63
CA GLY A 527 -31.57 -5.36 -4.09
C GLY A 527 -30.27 -4.79 -4.69
N ALA A 528 -30.06 -3.48 -4.69
CA ALA A 528 -28.83 -2.89 -5.20
C ALA A 528 -27.62 -3.24 -4.32
N LYS A 529 -26.46 -3.45 -4.97
CA LYS A 529 -25.17 -3.66 -4.31
C LYS A 529 -24.80 -2.48 -3.42
N PRO A 530 -23.92 -2.68 -2.41
CA PRO A 530 -23.42 -1.56 -1.60
C PRO A 530 -22.82 -0.45 -2.46
N GLY A 531 -23.02 0.81 -2.05
CA GLY A 531 -22.54 2.01 -2.74
C GLY A 531 -23.37 2.46 -3.94
N ARG A 532 -24.31 1.65 -4.44
CA ARG A 532 -25.16 2.02 -5.57
C ARG A 532 -26.42 2.77 -5.10
N VAL A 533 -26.58 3.99 -5.57
CA VAL A 533 -27.75 4.85 -5.35
C VAL A 533 -28.28 5.41 -6.67
N ILE A 534 -29.52 5.89 -6.64
CA ILE A 534 -30.12 6.72 -7.68
C ILE A 534 -30.48 8.06 -7.03
N TYR A 535 -30.38 9.13 -7.78
CA TYR A 535 -30.64 10.49 -7.29
C TYR A 535 -31.37 11.32 -8.35
N THR A 536 -32.04 12.32 -7.89
CA THR A 536 -32.80 13.27 -8.70
C THR A 536 -32.53 14.70 -8.22
N ASP A 537 -33.03 15.69 -8.93
CA ASP A 537 -32.89 17.12 -8.56
C ASP A 537 -31.44 17.53 -8.25
N TYR A 538 -30.53 17.13 -9.12
CA TYR A 538 -29.10 17.35 -8.97
C TYR A 538 -28.59 18.49 -9.85
N LYS A 539 -27.44 19.03 -9.45
CA LYS A 539 -26.62 19.95 -10.24
C LYS A 539 -25.25 19.34 -10.45
N THR A 540 -24.60 19.70 -11.57
CA THR A 540 -23.24 19.25 -11.89
C THR A 540 -22.30 20.44 -11.79
N VAL A 541 -21.16 20.25 -11.12
CA VAL A 541 -20.04 21.18 -11.06
C VAL A 541 -18.79 20.51 -11.60
N PHE A 542 -17.94 21.27 -12.30
CA PHE A 542 -16.70 20.79 -12.87
C PHE A 542 -15.54 21.25 -12.00
N VAL A 543 -14.71 20.29 -11.53
CA VAL A 543 -13.57 20.56 -10.66
C VAL A 543 -12.31 19.85 -11.14
N THR A 544 -11.15 20.42 -10.86
CA THR A 544 -9.85 19.77 -11.07
C THR A 544 -9.26 19.45 -9.70
N PRO A 545 -9.27 18.18 -9.26
CA PRO A 545 -8.79 17.83 -7.93
C PRO A 545 -7.26 17.95 -7.87
N THR A 546 -6.75 18.96 -7.15
CA THR A 546 -5.33 19.12 -6.88
C THR A 546 -5.05 18.80 -5.41
N ARG A 547 -3.80 18.41 -5.11
CA ARG A 547 -3.37 18.19 -3.73
C ARG A 547 -3.45 19.48 -2.92
N GLU A 548 -3.09 20.61 -3.50
CA GLU A 548 -3.12 21.93 -2.88
C GLU A 548 -4.54 22.32 -2.43
N GLU A 549 -5.56 22.05 -3.26
CA GLU A 549 -6.95 22.34 -2.90
C GLU A 549 -7.46 21.44 -1.78
N THR A 550 -7.03 20.16 -1.74
CA THR A 550 -7.40 19.27 -0.64
C THR A 550 -6.68 19.60 0.67
N GLU A 551 -5.44 20.09 0.62
CA GLU A 551 -4.65 20.50 1.79
C GLU A 551 -5.10 21.84 2.40
N ARG A 552 -5.90 22.65 1.70
CA ARG A 552 -6.56 23.84 2.27
C ARG A 552 -7.62 23.50 3.32
N MET A 553 -8.16 22.29 3.25
CA MET A 553 -9.16 21.81 4.22
C MET A 553 -8.48 21.11 5.38
N ILE A 554 -8.93 21.38 6.59
CA ILE A 554 -8.40 20.74 7.81
C ILE A 554 -8.98 19.35 7.91
N GLN A 555 -8.13 18.33 7.81
CA GLN A 555 -8.54 16.95 8.10
C GLN A 555 -8.62 16.74 9.61
N LEU A 556 -9.79 16.35 10.11
CA LEU A 556 -10.08 16.22 11.56
C LEU A 556 -9.86 14.82 12.12
N GLY A 557 -9.48 13.81 11.31
CA GLY A 557 -9.25 12.47 11.85
C GLY A 557 -9.21 11.35 10.81
#